data_0df83801288e56ee66a9b7e24ca88168
#
_entry.id   0df83801288e56ee66a9b7e24ca88168
#
_cell.length_a   1.000
_cell.length_b   1.000
_cell.length_c   1.000
_cell.angle_alpha   90.00
_cell.angle_beta   90.00
_cell.angle_gamma   90.00
#
_symmetry.space_group_name_H-M   'P 1'
#
loop_
_entity.id
_entity.type
_entity.pdbx_description
1 polymer ?
#
loop_
_entity_poly.entity_id
_entity_poly.type
_entity_poly.pdbx_seq_one_letter_code
_entity_poly.pdbx_strand_id
1 'polypeptide(L)'
;SSAASDVYKRQGVKVERESQTLATITFQNYFRMYKKLAGMTGTAKTEEQEFQKIYNLPVVVVPTNKPLIRIDYPDVIYKTRIAKYKAAVNEIEECHKSGRPVLVGTTSIAQSEELSAMLKRRNIPHNVLNAKYHEKEAEIISHAGQYGAVTIATNMAGRGTDITLGEGVPELGGLHIIGTERHESRRIDNQLRGRCARQGDPGSSKFFLSLEDDLMRLFGSDNIAGIMDKLGMEDDEPIEHSLVTKSIENAQKKVEARNFSIRKHVLEYDDVMNQQREVIYSQRHKILHQENLKDTIKEMVDETVERTMTMYAPPEVYSEDWDLQALINYAEDFYAPRGLLTVDYLQNLSREELAEYCLLYTSPSPR
;
A
#
# COMPACT_ATOMS: atom_id res chain seq x y z
N SER A 1 30.56 -17.85 -4.27
CA SER A 1 30.04 -16.71 -5.05
C SER A 1 30.82 -16.48 -6.36
N SER A 2 32.17 -16.74 -6.43
CA SER A 2 32.91 -16.55 -7.69
C SER A 2 32.46 -17.50 -8.81
N ALA A 3 32.09 -18.74 -8.49
CA ALA A 3 31.63 -19.74 -9.45
C ALA A 3 30.31 -19.35 -10.13
N ALA A 4 29.37 -18.71 -9.40
CA ALA A 4 28.12 -18.22 -9.97
C ALA A 4 28.36 -17.05 -10.95
N SER A 5 29.27 -16.13 -10.60
CA SER A 5 29.67 -15.02 -11.47
C SER A 5 30.29 -15.50 -12.79
N ASP A 6 31.08 -16.58 -12.75
CA ASP A 6 31.70 -17.14 -13.97
C ASP A 6 30.68 -17.85 -14.87
N VAL A 7 29.66 -18.47 -14.30
CA VAL A 7 28.55 -19.05 -15.08
C VAL A 7 27.76 -17.96 -15.83
N TYR A 8 27.43 -16.83 -15.16
CA TYR A 8 26.75 -15.71 -15.80
C TYR A 8 27.57 -15.04 -16.90
N LYS A 9 28.89 -14.88 -16.69
CA LYS A 9 29.81 -14.36 -17.72
C LYS A 9 29.85 -15.24 -18.97
N ARG A 10 29.83 -16.57 -18.81
CA ARG A 10 29.82 -17.53 -19.91
C ARG A 10 28.50 -17.47 -20.71
N GLN A 11 27.40 -17.07 -20.09
CA GLN A 11 26.10 -16.93 -20.74
C GLN A 11 25.89 -15.56 -21.41
N GLY A 12 26.90 -14.67 -21.39
CA GLY A 12 26.82 -13.33 -21.98
C GLY A 12 25.91 -12.35 -21.23
N VAL A 13 25.45 -12.71 -20.02
CA VAL A 13 24.64 -11.85 -19.18
C VAL A 13 25.53 -10.80 -18.51
N LYS A 14 25.13 -9.54 -18.58
CA LYS A 14 25.81 -8.44 -17.90
C LYS A 14 25.67 -8.62 -16.40
N VAL A 15 26.79 -8.84 -15.71
CA VAL A 15 26.78 -8.94 -14.24
C VAL A 15 26.60 -7.56 -13.65
N GLU A 16 25.46 -7.33 -12.99
CA GLU A 16 25.23 -6.12 -12.22
C GLU A 16 25.99 -6.16 -10.88
N ARG A 17 26.24 -4.97 -10.34
CA ARG A 17 26.88 -4.88 -9.01
C ARG A 17 25.97 -5.49 -7.97
N GLU A 18 26.52 -6.33 -7.11
CA GLU A 18 25.81 -6.90 -5.97
C GLU A 18 25.39 -5.75 -5.04
N SER A 19 24.08 -5.60 -4.81
CA SER A 19 23.53 -4.61 -3.90
C SER A 19 23.01 -5.30 -2.66
N GLN A 20 23.37 -4.78 -1.50
CA GLN A 20 22.85 -5.24 -0.21
C GLN A 20 21.86 -4.22 0.34
N THR A 21 20.63 -4.66 0.64
CA THR A 21 19.65 -3.81 1.31
C THR A 21 20.08 -3.61 2.76
N LEU A 22 20.42 -2.37 3.12
CA LEU A 22 20.84 -2.00 4.47
C LEU A 22 19.67 -1.69 5.41
N ALA A 23 18.59 -1.12 4.86
CA ALA A 23 17.39 -0.78 5.61
C ALA A 23 16.18 -0.67 4.67
N THR A 24 14.98 -0.83 5.21
CA THR A 24 13.72 -0.63 4.52
C THR A 24 12.91 0.46 5.21
N ILE A 25 12.02 1.11 4.47
CA ILE A 25 11.09 2.11 4.97
C ILE A 25 9.72 1.87 4.32
N THR A 26 8.65 2.14 5.02
CA THR A 26 7.30 2.09 4.45
C THR A 26 7.10 3.23 3.45
N PHE A 27 6.24 3.01 2.45
CA PHE A 27 5.89 4.08 1.50
C PHE A 27 5.30 5.30 2.21
N GLN A 28 4.51 5.08 3.27
CA GLN A 28 3.91 6.17 4.05
C GLN A 28 4.98 7.06 4.68
N ASN A 29 5.95 6.48 5.37
CA ASN A 29 7.04 7.25 5.98
C ASN A 29 7.97 7.86 4.93
N TYR A 30 8.22 7.17 3.82
CA TYR A 30 9.00 7.73 2.72
C TYR A 30 8.39 9.02 2.17
N PHE A 31 7.08 9.04 1.87
CA PHE A 31 6.42 10.22 1.36
C PHE A 31 6.27 11.33 2.40
N ARG A 32 6.15 11.01 3.69
CA ARG A 32 6.12 12.00 4.78
C ARG A 32 7.44 12.77 4.96
N MET A 33 8.56 12.28 4.42
CA MET A 33 9.83 12.99 4.43
C MET A 33 9.84 14.26 3.57
N TYR A 34 8.92 14.38 2.61
CA TYR A 34 8.87 15.53 1.72
C TYR A 34 8.13 16.71 2.36
N LYS A 35 8.78 17.89 2.38
CA LYS A 35 8.19 19.13 2.89
C LYS A 35 7.00 19.62 2.07
N LYS A 36 7.03 19.37 0.75
CA LYS A 36 5.92 19.64 -0.18
C LYS A 36 5.54 18.33 -0.83
N LEU A 37 4.33 17.87 -0.56
CA LEU A 37 3.75 16.67 -1.15
C LEU A 37 2.41 17.04 -1.78
N ALA A 38 2.24 16.67 -3.03
CA ALA A 38 0.97 16.80 -3.73
C ALA A 38 0.82 15.65 -4.72
N GLY A 39 -0.42 15.36 -5.12
CA GLY A 39 -0.72 14.34 -6.10
C GLY A 39 -2.03 14.64 -6.82
N MET A 40 -2.24 14.01 -7.95
CA MET A 40 -3.47 14.16 -8.74
C MET A 40 -3.99 12.79 -9.13
N THR A 41 -5.28 12.56 -8.90
CA THR A 41 -5.99 11.36 -9.34
C THR A 41 -7.48 11.65 -9.45
N GLY A 42 -8.18 10.95 -10.33
CA GLY A 42 -9.64 11.04 -10.46
C GLY A 42 -10.42 10.36 -9.33
N THR A 43 -9.75 9.69 -8.38
CA THR A 43 -10.41 8.83 -7.37
C THR A 43 -9.98 9.11 -5.93
N ALA A 44 -9.37 10.26 -5.64
CA ALA A 44 -8.89 10.59 -4.30
C ALA A 44 -10.03 10.80 -3.27
N LYS A 45 -11.19 11.24 -3.70
CA LYS A 45 -12.29 11.63 -2.79
C LYS A 45 -12.77 10.50 -1.88
N THR A 46 -12.73 9.26 -2.35
CA THR A 46 -13.11 8.09 -1.55
C THR A 46 -12.14 7.82 -0.40
N GLU A 47 -10.88 8.24 -0.54
CA GLU A 47 -9.78 8.03 0.41
C GLU A 47 -9.37 9.32 1.16
N GLU A 48 -10.21 10.38 1.11
CA GLU A 48 -9.92 11.69 1.70
C GLU A 48 -9.51 11.61 3.17
N GLN A 49 -10.19 10.77 3.96
CA GLN A 49 -9.89 10.60 5.38
C GLN A 49 -8.51 9.98 5.60
N GLU A 50 -8.09 9.05 4.75
CA GLU A 50 -6.76 8.46 4.82
C GLU A 50 -5.68 9.47 4.45
N PHE A 51 -5.86 10.23 3.37
CA PHE A 51 -4.95 11.32 2.99
C PHE A 51 -4.78 12.35 4.09
N GLN A 52 -5.88 12.74 4.73
CA GLN A 52 -5.84 13.71 5.82
C GLN A 52 -5.12 13.15 7.05
N LYS A 53 -5.41 11.90 7.47
CA LYS A 53 -4.88 11.32 8.70
C LYS A 53 -3.41 10.90 8.59
N ILE A 54 -2.98 10.37 7.43
CA ILE A 54 -1.62 9.85 7.24
C ILE A 54 -0.67 10.95 6.76
N TYR A 55 -1.09 11.74 5.79
CA TYR A 55 -0.20 12.70 5.11
C TYR A 55 -0.53 14.17 5.40
N ASN A 56 -1.60 14.42 6.17
CA ASN A 56 -2.14 15.78 6.40
C ASN A 56 -2.43 16.55 5.10
N LEU A 57 -2.92 15.82 4.08
CA LEU A 57 -3.22 16.37 2.77
C LEU A 57 -4.73 16.52 2.60
N PRO A 58 -5.24 17.73 2.32
CA PRO A 58 -6.63 17.94 1.94
C PRO A 58 -6.89 17.46 0.51
N VAL A 59 -8.07 16.91 0.27
CA VAL A 59 -8.51 16.52 -1.06
C VAL A 59 -9.41 17.59 -1.66
N VAL A 60 -8.94 18.20 -2.75
CA VAL A 60 -9.70 19.23 -3.49
C VAL A 60 -10.25 18.60 -4.76
N VAL A 61 -11.57 18.69 -4.94
CA VAL A 61 -12.25 18.23 -6.16
C VAL A 61 -12.25 19.36 -7.18
N VAL A 62 -11.54 19.16 -8.29
CA VAL A 62 -11.51 20.11 -9.41
C VAL A 62 -12.62 19.74 -10.39
N PRO A 63 -13.51 20.65 -10.78
CA PRO A 63 -14.53 20.38 -11.78
C PRO A 63 -13.94 19.90 -13.10
N THR A 64 -14.66 19.02 -13.78
CA THR A 64 -14.25 18.50 -15.10
C THR A 64 -14.41 19.58 -16.18
N ASN A 65 -13.53 19.57 -17.19
CA ASN A 65 -13.60 20.49 -18.32
C ASN A 65 -14.92 20.36 -19.12
N LYS A 66 -15.36 19.12 -19.35
CA LYS A 66 -16.65 18.80 -19.97
C LYS A 66 -17.51 17.99 -19.00
N PRO A 67 -18.85 18.11 -19.07
CA PRO A 67 -19.75 17.32 -18.23
C PRO A 67 -19.53 15.82 -18.43
N LEU A 68 -19.62 15.07 -17.33
CA LEU A 68 -19.63 13.62 -17.38
C LEU A 68 -21.02 13.13 -17.82
N ILE A 69 -21.10 12.54 -19.01
CA ILE A 69 -22.35 12.02 -19.60
C ILE A 69 -22.43 10.49 -19.54
N ARG A 70 -21.50 9.82 -18.82
CA ARG A 70 -21.52 8.37 -18.62
C ARG A 70 -22.79 7.91 -17.92
N ILE A 71 -23.34 6.80 -18.40
CA ILE A 71 -24.47 6.13 -17.77
C ILE A 71 -23.95 4.98 -16.92
N ASP A 72 -24.10 5.07 -15.61
CA ASP A 72 -23.74 4.00 -14.69
C ASP A 72 -25.02 3.19 -14.36
N TYR A 73 -25.15 1.99 -14.94
CA TYR A 73 -26.29 1.11 -14.68
C TYR A 73 -26.22 0.52 -13.28
N PRO A 74 -27.38 0.16 -12.68
CA PRO A 74 -27.41 -0.60 -11.44
C PRO A 74 -26.64 -1.91 -11.54
N ASP A 75 -26.13 -2.37 -10.39
CA ASP A 75 -25.49 -3.68 -10.31
C ASP A 75 -26.52 -4.78 -10.48
N VAL A 76 -26.15 -5.84 -11.23
CA VAL A 76 -26.96 -7.02 -11.43
C VAL A 76 -26.36 -8.17 -10.66
N ILE A 77 -27.14 -8.81 -9.79
CA ILE A 77 -26.66 -9.82 -8.86
C ILE A 77 -27.31 -11.16 -9.17
N TYR A 78 -26.47 -12.17 -9.26
CA TYR A 78 -26.86 -13.56 -9.47
C TYR A 78 -26.52 -14.40 -8.24
N LYS A 79 -27.23 -15.52 -8.06
CA LYS A 79 -26.97 -16.45 -6.98
C LYS A 79 -25.64 -17.16 -7.17
N THR A 80 -25.31 -17.55 -8.40
CA THR A 80 -24.11 -18.32 -8.75
C THR A 80 -23.16 -17.56 -9.68
N ARG A 81 -21.87 -17.89 -9.62
CA ARG A 81 -20.85 -17.35 -10.54
C ARG A 81 -21.10 -17.74 -11.99
N ILE A 82 -21.64 -18.95 -12.20
CA ILE A 82 -21.92 -19.45 -13.55
C ILE A 82 -23.03 -18.62 -14.21
N ALA A 83 -24.12 -18.32 -13.50
CA ALA A 83 -25.19 -17.45 -13.98
C ALA A 83 -24.70 -16.05 -14.30
N LYS A 84 -23.89 -15.45 -13.39
CA LYS A 84 -23.23 -14.17 -13.58
C LYS A 84 -22.41 -14.11 -14.87
N TYR A 85 -21.53 -15.10 -15.09
CA TYR A 85 -20.70 -15.12 -16.29
C TYR A 85 -21.49 -15.35 -17.58
N LYS A 86 -22.53 -16.19 -17.54
CA LYS A 86 -23.44 -16.36 -18.69
C LYS A 86 -24.08 -15.03 -19.08
N ALA A 87 -24.60 -14.30 -18.10
CA ALA A 87 -25.21 -12.99 -18.31
C ALA A 87 -24.20 -11.95 -18.84
N ALA A 88 -23.02 -11.87 -18.25
CA ALA A 88 -21.96 -10.98 -18.72
C ALA A 88 -21.55 -11.28 -20.17
N VAL A 89 -21.43 -12.58 -20.54
CA VAL A 89 -21.11 -12.99 -21.91
C VAL A 89 -22.24 -12.64 -22.88
N ASN A 90 -23.52 -12.76 -22.48
CA ASN A 90 -24.66 -12.33 -23.29
C ASN A 90 -24.58 -10.80 -23.58
N GLU A 91 -24.35 -9.99 -22.57
CA GLU A 91 -24.20 -8.53 -22.72
C GLU A 91 -23.01 -8.16 -23.64
N ILE A 92 -21.86 -8.86 -23.50
CA ILE A 92 -20.70 -8.69 -24.39
C ILE A 92 -21.06 -9.03 -25.82
N GLU A 93 -21.78 -10.14 -26.04
CA GLU A 93 -22.18 -10.56 -27.37
C GLU A 93 -23.15 -9.57 -28.05
N GLU A 94 -24.11 -9.03 -27.32
CA GLU A 94 -25.05 -8.00 -27.79
C GLU A 94 -24.31 -6.71 -28.18
N CYS A 95 -23.40 -6.23 -27.33
CA CYS A 95 -22.58 -5.08 -27.62
C CYS A 95 -21.68 -5.31 -28.84
N HIS A 96 -21.02 -6.44 -28.93
CA HIS A 96 -20.18 -6.80 -30.05
C HIS A 96 -20.97 -6.85 -31.39
N LYS A 97 -22.14 -7.44 -31.37
CA LYS A 97 -23.05 -7.51 -32.56
C LYS A 97 -23.53 -6.12 -32.98
N SER A 98 -23.75 -5.22 -32.04
CA SER A 98 -24.12 -3.82 -32.34
C SER A 98 -22.93 -2.95 -32.79
N GLY A 99 -21.71 -3.49 -32.74
CA GLY A 99 -20.46 -2.75 -33.04
C GLY A 99 -19.94 -1.91 -31.87
N ARG A 100 -20.57 -1.96 -30.71
CA ARG A 100 -20.19 -1.20 -29.54
C ARG A 100 -18.97 -1.85 -28.86
N PRO A 101 -17.86 -1.12 -28.59
CA PRO A 101 -16.72 -1.68 -27.91
C PRO A 101 -17.00 -1.97 -26.43
N VAL A 102 -16.41 -3.06 -25.91
CA VAL A 102 -16.56 -3.49 -24.52
C VAL A 102 -15.21 -3.68 -23.86
N LEU A 103 -15.05 -3.12 -22.68
CA LEU A 103 -13.92 -3.40 -21.79
C LEU A 103 -14.42 -4.11 -20.54
N VAL A 104 -13.96 -5.34 -20.34
CA VAL A 104 -14.35 -6.17 -19.21
C VAL A 104 -13.24 -6.12 -18.15
N GLY A 105 -13.58 -5.66 -16.94
CA GLY A 105 -12.72 -5.68 -15.78
C GLY A 105 -12.89 -6.96 -14.95
N THR A 106 -11.77 -7.63 -14.67
CA THR A 106 -11.73 -8.82 -13.81
C THR A 106 -10.81 -8.57 -12.62
N THR A 107 -11.04 -9.26 -11.50
CA THR A 107 -10.22 -9.11 -10.28
C THR A 107 -8.98 -9.98 -10.29
N SER A 108 -8.97 -11.07 -11.06
CA SER A 108 -7.84 -12.00 -11.13
C SER A 108 -7.55 -12.49 -12.54
N ILE A 109 -6.33 -13.03 -12.74
CA ILE A 109 -5.92 -13.63 -14.01
C ILE A 109 -6.77 -14.88 -14.30
N ALA A 110 -7.05 -15.70 -13.29
CA ALA A 110 -7.87 -16.91 -13.45
C ALA A 110 -9.27 -16.59 -13.99
N GLN A 111 -9.92 -15.56 -13.48
CA GLN A 111 -11.21 -15.09 -13.96
C GLN A 111 -11.15 -14.57 -15.41
N SER A 112 -10.08 -13.88 -15.77
CA SER A 112 -9.89 -13.40 -17.14
C SER A 112 -9.71 -14.56 -18.13
N GLU A 113 -9.02 -15.62 -17.72
CA GLU A 113 -8.85 -16.84 -18.52
C GLU A 113 -10.16 -17.64 -18.65
N GLU A 114 -10.95 -17.76 -17.56
CA GLU A 114 -12.26 -18.41 -17.56
C GLU A 114 -13.24 -17.70 -18.52
N LEU A 115 -13.35 -16.37 -18.38
CA LEU A 115 -14.20 -15.56 -19.25
C LEU A 115 -13.74 -15.62 -20.72
N SER A 116 -12.44 -15.59 -20.97
CA SER A 116 -11.86 -15.78 -22.31
C SER A 116 -12.26 -17.14 -22.91
N ALA A 117 -12.22 -18.22 -22.12
CA ALA A 117 -12.64 -19.54 -22.57
C ALA A 117 -14.13 -19.56 -22.96
N MET A 118 -14.98 -18.84 -22.21
CA MET A 118 -16.41 -18.73 -22.52
C MET A 118 -16.67 -17.95 -23.81
N LEU A 119 -15.96 -16.81 -24.01
CA LEU A 119 -16.08 -16.04 -25.25
C LEU A 119 -15.57 -16.79 -26.49
N LYS A 120 -14.48 -17.55 -26.34
CA LYS A 120 -13.99 -18.44 -27.42
C LYS A 120 -15.02 -19.49 -27.85
N ARG A 121 -15.72 -20.09 -26.88
CA ARG A 121 -16.82 -21.08 -27.19
C ARG A 121 -17.96 -20.45 -27.97
N ARG A 122 -18.18 -19.14 -27.85
CA ARG A 122 -19.17 -18.37 -28.60
C ARG A 122 -18.63 -17.71 -29.88
N ASN A 123 -17.37 -17.99 -30.23
CA ASN A 123 -16.67 -17.41 -31.37
C ASN A 123 -16.62 -15.85 -31.36
N ILE A 124 -16.55 -15.22 -30.15
CA ILE A 124 -16.42 -13.78 -30.03
C ILE A 124 -14.92 -13.43 -30.01
N PRO A 125 -14.42 -12.67 -31.02
CA PRO A 125 -13.03 -12.23 -31.05
C PRO A 125 -12.77 -11.27 -29.90
N HIS A 126 -11.69 -11.49 -29.14
CA HIS A 126 -11.36 -10.66 -28.00
C HIS A 126 -9.86 -10.66 -27.70
N ASN A 127 -9.41 -9.62 -27.04
CA ASN A 127 -8.05 -9.49 -26.51
C ASN A 127 -8.05 -9.66 -24.98
N VAL A 128 -7.00 -10.29 -24.46
CA VAL A 128 -6.83 -10.47 -23.00
C VAL A 128 -5.57 -9.74 -22.55
N LEU A 129 -5.75 -8.80 -21.64
CA LEU A 129 -4.69 -8.05 -20.99
C LEU A 129 -4.48 -8.57 -19.58
N ASN A 130 -3.35 -9.20 -19.36
CA ASN A 130 -2.92 -9.62 -18.03
C ASN A 130 -1.43 -9.34 -17.86
N ALA A 131 -0.93 -9.38 -16.63
CA ALA A 131 0.45 -9.10 -16.27
C ALA A 131 1.51 -9.97 -16.96
N LYS A 132 1.10 -10.95 -17.77
CA LYS A 132 2.02 -11.83 -18.51
C LYS A 132 2.57 -11.19 -19.81
N TYR A 133 1.94 -10.12 -20.31
CA TYR A 133 2.22 -9.56 -21.66
C TYR A 133 2.40 -8.04 -21.65
N HIS A 134 3.30 -7.52 -20.79
CA HIS A 134 3.52 -6.07 -20.65
C HIS A 134 3.91 -5.32 -21.93
N GLU A 135 4.67 -5.95 -22.81
CA GLU A 135 5.17 -5.28 -24.03
C GLU A 135 4.07 -4.90 -25.02
N LYS A 136 2.96 -5.65 -25.06
CA LYS A 136 1.82 -5.41 -25.97
C LYS A 136 0.65 -4.68 -25.32
N GLU A 137 0.76 -4.36 -24.04
CA GLU A 137 -0.32 -3.79 -23.26
C GLU A 137 -0.83 -2.46 -23.83
N ALA A 138 0.07 -1.54 -24.12
CA ALA A 138 -0.27 -0.23 -24.68
C ALA A 138 -0.94 -0.32 -26.06
N GLU A 139 -0.47 -1.23 -26.91
CA GLU A 139 -1.03 -1.47 -28.24
C GLU A 139 -2.46 -2.02 -28.14
N ILE A 140 -2.68 -3.04 -27.32
CA ILE A 140 -4.01 -3.65 -27.14
C ILE A 140 -5.00 -2.63 -26.56
N ILE A 141 -4.58 -1.84 -25.58
CA ILE A 141 -5.45 -0.81 -24.97
C ILE A 141 -5.81 0.29 -25.95
N SER A 142 -4.89 0.72 -26.80
CA SER A 142 -5.17 1.74 -27.83
C SER A 142 -6.27 1.30 -28.80
N HIS A 143 -6.40 0.01 -29.03
CA HIS A 143 -7.43 -0.58 -29.89
C HIS A 143 -8.74 -0.96 -29.16
N ALA A 144 -8.78 -0.87 -27.82
CA ALA A 144 -9.95 -1.27 -27.06
C ALA A 144 -11.20 -0.40 -27.29
N GLY A 145 -11.04 0.81 -27.82
CA GLY A 145 -12.13 1.73 -28.18
C GLY A 145 -12.61 1.61 -29.63
N GLN A 146 -12.09 0.66 -30.43
CA GLN A 146 -12.47 0.51 -31.83
C GLN A 146 -13.81 -0.22 -31.97
N TYR A 147 -14.43 -0.05 -33.15
CA TYR A 147 -15.74 -0.68 -33.48
C TYR A 147 -15.74 -2.17 -33.19
N GLY A 148 -16.68 -2.63 -32.36
CA GLY A 148 -16.88 -4.03 -32.02
C GLY A 148 -15.74 -4.67 -31.22
N ALA A 149 -14.76 -3.90 -30.74
CA ALA A 149 -13.64 -4.45 -29.95
C ALA A 149 -14.12 -5.01 -28.60
N VAL A 150 -13.64 -6.20 -28.25
CA VAL A 150 -13.84 -6.80 -26.92
C VAL A 150 -12.48 -6.99 -26.25
N THR A 151 -12.30 -6.38 -25.10
CA THR A 151 -11.05 -6.45 -24.35
C THR A 151 -11.33 -6.88 -22.91
N ILE A 152 -10.67 -7.94 -22.44
CA ILE A 152 -10.69 -8.37 -21.05
C ILE A 152 -9.41 -7.85 -20.41
N ALA A 153 -9.53 -7.13 -19.29
CA ALA A 153 -8.38 -6.57 -18.58
C ALA A 153 -8.47 -6.85 -17.08
N THR A 154 -7.36 -7.24 -16.45
CA THR A 154 -7.27 -7.17 -15.00
C THR A 154 -7.15 -5.70 -14.58
N ASN A 155 -7.54 -5.38 -13.35
CA ASN A 155 -7.70 -4.01 -12.86
C ASN A 155 -6.53 -3.07 -13.12
N MET A 156 -5.31 -3.58 -13.05
CA MET A 156 -4.09 -2.77 -13.16
C MET A 156 -3.63 -2.63 -14.61
N ALA A 157 -4.12 -3.47 -15.53
CA ALA A 157 -3.69 -3.47 -16.92
C ALA A 157 -4.16 -2.20 -17.66
N GLY A 158 -3.29 -1.61 -18.47
CA GLY A 158 -3.55 -0.39 -19.25
C GLY A 158 -3.67 0.89 -18.43
N ARG A 159 -3.16 0.94 -17.20
CA ARG A 159 -3.16 2.17 -16.41
C ARG A 159 -2.18 3.18 -17.03
N GLY A 160 -2.67 4.44 -17.20
CA GLY A 160 -1.87 5.52 -17.81
C GLY A 160 -2.02 5.62 -19.33
N THR A 161 -2.65 4.64 -19.99
CA THR A 161 -2.96 4.69 -21.42
C THR A 161 -4.40 5.13 -21.64
N ASP A 162 -4.62 6.07 -22.54
CA ASP A 162 -5.96 6.52 -22.92
C ASP A 162 -6.59 5.57 -23.95
N ILE A 163 -7.93 5.42 -23.85
CA ILE A 163 -8.70 4.62 -24.80
C ILE A 163 -9.44 5.60 -25.71
N THR A 164 -8.95 5.74 -26.93
CA THR A 164 -9.55 6.60 -27.94
C THR A 164 -10.68 5.86 -28.66
N LEU A 165 -11.85 6.47 -28.75
CA LEU A 165 -12.98 5.89 -29.50
C LEU A 165 -12.73 5.94 -31.00
N GLY A 166 -13.06 4.84 -31.67
CA GLY A 166 -13.04 4.78 -33.14
C GLY A 166 -14.14 5.61 -33.79
N GLU A 167 -14.05 5.80 -35.09
CA GLU A 167 -15.06 6.51 -35.88
C GLU A 167 -16.41 5.80 -35.80
N GLY A 168 -17.49 6.53 -35.58
CA GLY A 168 -18.84 5.98 -35.44
C GLY A 168 -19.16 5.33 -34.09
N VAL A 169 -18.18 5.16 -33.19
CA VAL A 169 -18.40 4.55 -31.87
C VAL A 169 -19.15 5.49 -30.90
N PRO A 170 -18.93 6.80 -30.90
CA PRO A 170 -19.71 7.71 -30.07
C PRO A 170 -21.22 7.62 -30.32
N GLU A 171 -21.67 7.43 -31.56
CA GLU A 171 -23.08 7.31 -31.95
C GLU A 171 -23.72 6.01 -31.44
N LEU A 172 -22.89 4.96 -31.22
CA LEU A 172 -23.31 3.69 -30.62
C LEU A 172 -23.36 3.74 -29.08
N GLY A 173 -23.09 4.90 -28.47
CA GLY A 173 -23.08 5.10 -27.03
C GLY A 173 -21.70 4.92 -26.39
N GLY A 174 -20.62 4.91 -27.20
CA GLY A 174 -19.23 4.87 -26.73
C GLY A 174 -18.83 3.53 -26.08
N LEU A 175 -17.73 3.56 -25.35
CA LEU A 175 -17.19 2.37 -24.68
C LEU A 175 -18.08 1.90 -23.54
N HIS A 176 -18.42 0.60 -23.54
CA HIS A 176 -19.15 -0.06 -22.46
C HIS A 176 -18.18 -0.76 -21.51
N ILE A 177 -18.29 -0.46 -20.22
CA ILE A 177 -17.48 -1.09 -19.16
C ILE A 177 -18.31 -2.17 -18.47
N ILE A 178 -17.79 -3.40 -18.42
CA ILE A 178 -18.37 -4.49 -17.65
C ILE A 178 -17.42 -4.82 -16.50
N GLY A 179 -17.91 -4.70 -15.26
CA GLY A 179 -17.22 -5.24 -14.08
C GLY A 179 -17.76 -6.61 -13.74
N THR A 180 -16.91 -7.61 -13.58
CA THR A 180 -17.34 -8.97 -13.20
C THR A 180 -17.41 -9.20 -11.70
N GLU A 181 -16.87 -8.27 -10.91
CA GLU A 181 -16.92 -8.24 -9.45
C GLU A 181 -16.74 -6.83 -8.94
N ARG A 182 -17.20 -6.57 -7.72
CA ARG A 182 -16.81 -5.39 -6.96
C ARG A 182 -15.47 -5.62 -6.26
N HIS A 183 -14.61 -4.62 -6.30
CA HIS A 183 -13.33 -4.66 -5.60
C HIS A 183 -13.47 -4.33 -4.11
N GLU A 184 -12.44 -4.61 -3.35
CA GLU A 184 -12.35 -4.26 -1.93
C GLU A 184 -12.41 -2.75 -1.68
N SER A 185 -12.13 -1.92 -2.69
CA SER A 185 -12.17 -0.47 -2.60
C SER A 185 -12.97 0.13 -3.75
N ARG A 186 -13.91 1.03 -3.42
CA ARG A 186 -14.71 1.80 -4.39
C ARG A 186 -13.81 2.60 -5.35
N ARG A 187 -12.64 3.00 -4.88
CA ARG A 187 -11.63 3.69 -5.70
C ARG A 187 -11.24 2.87 -6.93
N ILE A 188 -11.08 1.57 -6.79
CA ILE A 188 -10.70 0.68 -7.90
C ILE A 188 -11.87 0.54 -8.89
N ASP A 189 -13.10 0.39 -8.40
CA ASP A 189 -14.30 0.37 -9.26
C ASP A 189 -14.44 1.68 -10.04
N ASN A 190 -14.21 2.82 -9.39
CA ASN A 190 -14.24 4.12 -10.04
C ASN A 190 -13.10 4.30 -11.08
N GLN A 191 -11.92 3.69 -10.85
CA GLN A 191 -10.85 3.67 -11.85
C GLN A 191 -11.24 2.84 -13.07
N LEU A 192 -11.95 1.74 -12.89
CA LEU A 192 -12.47 0.93 -13.99
C LEU A 192 -13.54 1.71 -14.77
N ARG A 193 -14.56 2.26 -14.09
CA ARG A 193 -15.58 3.12 -14.71
C ARG A 193 -14.99 4.33 -15.45
N GLY A 194 -13.95 4.94 -14.87
CA GLY A 194 -13.26 6.10 -15.44
C GLY A 194 -12.42 5.82 -16.68
N ARG A 195 -12.41 4.60 -17.19
CA ARG A 195 -11.80 4.27 -18.47
C ARG A 195 -12.65 4.66 -19.67
N CYS A 196 -13.95 4.84 -19.48
CA CYS A 196 -14.88 5.35 -20.51
C CYS A 196 -15.37 6.76 -20.19
N ALA A 197 -16.02 7.38 -21.14
CA ALA A 197 -16.66 8.69 -21.06
C ALA A 197 -15.70 9.81 -20.60
N ARG A 198 -14.52 9.85 -21.20
CA ARG A 198 -13.53 10.90 -20.97
C ARG A 198 -13.79 12.09 -21.88
N GLN A 199 -13.48 13.30 -21.40
CA GLN A 199 -13.57 14.55 -22.16
C GLN A 199 -14.94 14.78 -22.84
N GLY A 200 -16.03 14.32 -22.21
CA GLY A 200 -17.39 14.47 -22.72
C GLY A 200 -17.82 13.42 -23.74
N ASP A 201 -17.05 12.35 -23.92
CA ASP A 201 -17.46 11.21 -24.74
C ASP A 201 -18.60 10.45 -24.08
N PRO A 202 -19.48 9.80 -24.85
CA PRO A 202 -20.47 8.87 -24.30
C PRO A 202 -19.79 7.60 -23.78
N GLY A 203 -20.45 6.92 -22.89
CA GLY A 203 -20.01 5.64 -22.34
C GLY A 203 -20.99 5.12 -21.29
N SER A 204 -20.82 3.88 -20.92
CA SER A 204 -21.62 3.31 -19.84
C SER A 204 -20.84 2.27 -19.03
N SER A 205 -21.32 2.00 -17.83
CA SER A 205 -20.79 0.92 -16.99
C SER A 205 -21.88 0.07 -16.37
N LYS A 206 -21.62 -1.22 -16.21
CA LYS A 206 -22.49 -2.18 -15.55
C LYS A 206 -21.66 -3.22 -14.81
N PHE A 207 -22.08 -3.60 -13.61
CA PHE A 207 -21.42 -4.64 -12.83
C PHE A 207 -22.30 -5.86 -12.70
N PHE A 208 -21.72 -7.02 -13.02
CA PHE A 208 -22.32 -8.33 -12.84
C PHE A 208 -21.69 -9.00 -11.62
N LEU A 209 -22.50 -9.29 -10.62
CA LEU A 209 -22.06 -9.77 -9.32
C LEU A 209 -22.68 -11.14 -9.02
N SER A 210 -22.06 -11.87 -8.10
CA SER A 210 -22.57 -13.13 -7.57
C SER A 210 -22.48 -13.15 -6.05
N LEU A 211 -23.37 -13.85 -5.38
CA LEU A 211 -23.26 -14.09 -3.94
C LEU A 211 -22.03 -14.92 -3.57
N GLU A 212 -21.47 -15.63 -4.54
CA GLU A 212 -20.24 -16.41 -4.39
C GLU A 212 -18.95 -15.55 -4.54
N ASP A 213 -19.06 -14.27 -4.91
CA ASP A 213 -17.91 -13.37 -5.02
C ASP A 213 -17.30 -13.08 -3.63
N ASP A 214 -15.98 -12.91 -3.56
CA ASP A 214 -15.25 -12.82 -2.30
C ASP A 214 -15.76 -11.68 -1.38
N LEU A 215 -16.06 -10.51 -1.94
CA LEU A 215 -16.62 -9.39 -1.19
C LEU A 215 -17.99 -9.76 -0.59
N MET A 216 -18.82 -10.47 -1.34
CA MET A 216 -20.15 -10.86 -0.92
C MET A 216 -20.11 -11.93 0.17
N ARG A 217 -19.21 -12.91 0.04
CA ARG A 217 -18.99 -13.97 1.04
C ARG A 217 -18.50 -13.42 2.37
N LEU A 218 -17.62 -12.41 2.35
CA LEU A 218 -17.01 -11.84 3.58
C LEU A 218 -17.96 -10.90 4.34
N PHE A 219 -18.86 -10.20 3.65
CA PHE A 219 -19.58 -9.08 4.27
C PHE A 219 -21.06 -8.96 3.92
N GLY A 220 -21.60 -9.79 3.06
CA GLY A 220 -22.95 -9.58 2.53
C GLY A 220 -23.83 -10.82 2.32
N SER A 221 -23.28 -12.03 2.33
CA SER A 221 -24.00 -13.23 1.87
C SER A 221 -25.22 -13.58 2.73
N ASP A 222 -25.12 -13.50 4.05
CA ASP A 222 -26.16 -14.04 4.96
C ASP A 222 -27.48 -13.26 4.87
N ASN A 223 -27.41 -11.94 4.75
CA ASN A 223 -28.60 -11.09 4.66
C ASN A 223 -29.25 -11.14 3.28
N ILE A 224 -28.45 -11.22 2.20
CA ILE A 224 -28.92 -11.20 0.82
C ILE A 224 -29.42 -12.58 0.40
N ALA A 225 -28.69 -13.65 0.76
CA ALA A 225 -29.15 -15.03 0.52
C ALA A 225 -30.50 -15.31 1.19
N GLY A 226 -30.68 -14.86 2.44
CA GLY A 226 -31.96 -14.99 3.14
C GLY A 226 -33.11 -14.19 2.50
N ILE A 227 -32.84 -13.12 1.80
CA ILE A 227 -33.84 -12.36 1.01
C ILE A 227 -34.18 -13.13 -0.28
N MET A 228 -33.18 -13.69 -0.97
CA MET A 228 -33.37 -14.45 -2.21
C MET A 228 -34.17 -15.73 -1.98
N ASP A 229 -33.83 -16.47 -0.93
CA ASP A 229 -34.55 -17.70 -0.57
C ASP A 229 -36.03 -17.42 -0.23
N LYS A 230 -36.33 -16.30 0.44
CA LYS A 230 -37.69 -15.85 0.76
C LYS A 230 -38.50 -15.41 -0.50
N LEU A 231 -37.78 -14.91 -1.52
CA LEU A 231 -38.42 -14.47 -2.76
C LEU A 231 -38.64 -15.62 -3.75
N GLY A 232 -38.14 -16.85 -3.46
CA GLY A 232 -38.32 -18.03 -4.30
C GLY A 232 -37.71 -17.88 -5.71
N MET A 233 -36.63 -17.12 -5.86
CA MET A 233 -36.01 -16.82 -7.15
C MET A 233 -35.20 -17.99 -7.69
N GLU A 234 -35.27 -18.21 -9.01
CA GLU A 234 -34.45 -19.20 -9.69
C GLU A 234 -32.98 -18.79 -9.76
N ASP A 235 -32.07 -19.75 -9.91
CA ASP A 235 -30.61 -19.50 -9.87
C ASP A 235 -30.10 -18.56 -10.98
N ASP A 236 -30.78 -18.51 -12.11
CA ASP A 236 -30.42 -17.69 -13.29
C ASP A 236 -31.18 -16.34 -13.31
N GLU A 237 -32.03 -16.04 -12.33
CA GLU A 237 -32.79 -14.80 -12.25
C GLU A 237 -31.96 -13.66 -11.64
N PRO A 238 -31.85 -12.51 -12.35
CA PRO A 238 -31.07 -11.39 -11.84
C PRO A 238 -31.83 -10.57 -10.80
N ILE A 239 -31.14 -10.10 -9.78
CA ILE A 239 -31.68 -9.07 -8.87
C ILE A 239 -31.13 -7.71 -9.27
N GLU A 240 -32.02 -6.83 -9.69
CA GLU A 240 -31.73 -5.40 -9.92
C GLU A 240 -32.51 -4.58 -8.91
N HIS A 241 -31.97 -4.42 -7.69
CA HIS A 241 -32.63 -3.64 -6.65
C HIS A 241 -31.69 -2.65 -5.98
N SER A 242 -32.08 -1.40 -5.88
CA SER A 242 -31.27 -0.31 -5.30
C SER A 242 -30.85 -0.56 -3.85
N LEU A 243 -31.65 -1.32 -3.07
CA LEU A 243 -31.31 -1.69 -1.70
C LEU A 243 -30.12 -2.64 -1.64
N VAL A 244 -29.99 -3.53 -2.63
CA VAL A 244 -28.88 -4.48 -2.69
C VAL A 244 -27.61 -3.75 -3.07
N THR A 245 -27.64 -2.85 -4.05
CA THR A 245 -26.51 -1.98 -4.39
C THR A 245 -26.01 -1.19 -3.17
N LYS A 246 -26.91 -0.62 -2.37
CA LYS A 246 -26.54 0.07 -1.11
C LYS A 246 -25.92 -0.87 -0.09
N SER A 247 -26.38 -2.11 -0.01
CA SER A 247 -25.81 -3.12 0.89
C SER A 247 -24.36 -3.46 0.50
N ILE A 248 -24.10 -3.59 -0.79
CA ILE A 248 -22.74 -3.83 -1.33
C ILE A 248 -21.82 -2.64 -1.07
N GLU A 249 -22.30 -1.42 -1.30
CA GLU A 249 -21.52 -0.20 -0.97
C GLU A 249 -21.16 -0.14 0.53
N ASN A 250 -22.08 -0.53 1.40
CA ASN A 250 -21.83 -0.58 2.83
C ASN A 250 -20.83 -1.70 3.19
N ALA A 251 -20.89 -2.84 2.51
CA ALA A 251 -19.89 -3.90 2.65
C ALA A 251 -18.49 -3.40 2.23
N GLN A 252 -18.37 -2.74 1.06
CA GLN A 252 -17.12 -2.13 0.63
C GLN A 252 -16.58 -1.11 1.64
N LYS A 253 -17.43 -0.24 2.19
CA LYS A 253 -17.01 0.73 3.23
C LYS A 253 -16.45 0.04 4.47
N LYS A 254 -17.03 -1.11 4.89
CA LYS A 254 -16.51 -1.89 6.02
C LYS A 254 -15.13 -2.49 5.71
N VAL A 255 -14.93 -3.01 4.50
CA VAL A 255 -13.63 -3.54 4.04
C VAL A 255 -12.60 -2.42 3.97
N GLU A 256 -12.94 -1.29 3.36
CA GLU A 256 -12.09 -0.10 3.29
C GLU A 256 -11.64 0.35 4.69
N ALA A 257 -12.60 0.45 5.64
CA ALA A 257 -12.30 0.84 7.01
C ALA A 257 -11.38 -0.17 7.73
N ARG A 258 -11.60 -1.47 7.54
CA ARG A 258 -10.74 -2.52 8.09
C ARG A 258 -9.32 -2.43 7.51
N ASN A 259 -9.21 -2.32 6.18
CA ASN A 259 -7.92 -2.22 5.50
C ASN A 259 -7.17 -0.94 5.90
N PHE A 260 -7.90 0.17 6.07
CA PHE A 260 -7.33 1.42 6.60
C PHE A 260 -6.81 1.23 8.03
N SER A 261 -7.57 0.57 8.92
CA SER A 261 -7.13 0.29 10.29
C SER A 261 -5.85 -0.55 10.32
N ILE A 262 -5.75 -1.59 9.48
CA ILE A 262 -4.54 -2.41 9.35
C ILE A 262 -3.35 -1.55 8.90
N ARG A 263 -3.51 -0.74 7.84
CA ARG A 263 -2.45 0.15 7.35
C ARG A 263 -2.03 1.18 8.40
N LYS A 264 -2.97 1.69 9.18
CA LYS A 264 -2.70 2.63 10.27
C LYS A 264 -1.86 1.98 11.37
N HIS A 265 -2.21 0.77 11.81
CA HIS A 265 -1.42 0.06 12.82
C HIS A 265 -0.01 -0.26 12.35
N VAL A 266 0.15 -0.70 11.09
CA VAL A 266 1.48 -0.92 10.52
C VAL A 266 2.31 0.37 10.55
N LEU A 267 1.69 1.51 10.22
CA LEU A 267 2.37 2.81 10.28
C LEU A 267 2.75 3.20 11.72
N GLU A 268 1.87 2.98 12.70
CA GLU A 268 2.14 3.27 14.12
C GLU A 268 3.37 2.49 14.62
N TYR A 269 3.51 1.22 14.24
CA TYR A 269 4.72 0.44 14.56
C TYR A 269 5.96 0.95 13.82
N ASP A 270 5.83 1.28 12.55
CA ASP A 270 6.96 1.78 11.75
C ASP A 270 7.40 3.18 12.19
N ASP A 271 6.51 4.00 12.74
CA ASP A 271 6.84 5.32 13.31
C ASP A 271 7.83 5.18 14.48
N VAL A 272 7.69 4.17 15.34
CA VAL A 272 8.64 3.89 16.43
C VAL A 272 10.01 3.54 15.85
N MET A 273 10.05 2.65 14.87
CA MET A 273 11.29 2.27 14.18
C MET A 273 11.93 3.46 13.46
N ASN A 274 11.10 4.34 12.89
CA ASN A 274 11.58 5.54 12.20
C ASN A 274 12.19 6.55 13.17
N GLN A 275 11.60 6.76 14.33
CA GLN A 275 12.18 7.60 15.39
C GLN A 275 13.56 7.10 15.81
N GLN A 276 13.71 5.81 16.04
CA GLN A 276 15.02 5.20 16.35
C GLN A 276 16.02 5.42 15.21
N ARG A 277 15.60 5.26 13.97
CA ARG A 277 16.42 5.51 12.77
C ARG A 277 16.86 6.97 12.68
N GLU A 278 15.97 7.92 12.91
CA GLU A 278 16.28 9.35 12.89
C GLU A 278 17.32 9.73 13.94
N VAL A 279 17.22 9.19 15.16
CA VAL A 279 18.21 9.41 16.22
C VAL A 279 19.59 8.90 15.77
N ILE A 280 19.67 7.64 15.31
CA ILE A 280 20.95 7.04 14.89
C ILE A 280 21.53 7.76 13.67
N TYR A 281 20.72 8.08 12.67
CA TYR A 281 21.20 8.78 11.47
C TYR A 281 21.58 10.23 11.76
N SER A 282 20.90 10.92 12.68
CA SER A 282 21.28 12.25 13.15
C SER A 282 22.63 12.22 13.84
N GLN A 283 22.86 11.26 14.74
CA GLN A 283 24.16 11.07 15.39
C GLN A 283 25.26 10.75 14.37
N ARG A 284 24.99 9.82 13.45
CA ARG A 284 25.93 9.49 12.38
C ARG A 284 26.25 10.71 11.52
N HIS A 285 25.25 11.51 11.15
CA HIS A 285 25.46 12.73 10.37
C HIS A 285 26.34 13.73 11.09
N LYS A 286 26.10 13.95 12.40
CA LYS A 286 26.96 14.79 13.24
C LYS A 286 28.41 14.28 13.21
N ILE A 287 28.64 12.98 13.44
CA ILE A 287 29.98 12.39 13.46
C ILE A 287 30.71 12.56 12.11
N LEU A 288 30.01 12.39 11.00
CA LEU A 288 30.62 12.46 9.66
C LEU A 288 30.91 13.88 9.17
N HIS A 289 30.21 14.91 9.68
CA HIS A 289 30.29 16.28 9.16
C HIS A 289 30.85 17.29 10.16
N GLN A 290 31.03 16.91 11.42
CA GLN A 290 31.69 17.78 12.41
C GLN A 290 33.21 17.70 12.28
N GLU A 291 33.87 18.85 12.23
CA GLU A 291 35.34 18.93 12.21
C GLU A 291 35.94 18.53 13.56
N ASN A 292 35.23 18.73 14.67
CA ASN A 292 35.70 18.40 16.02
C ASN A 292 34.61 17.62 16.78
N LEU A 293 34.91 16.37 17.12
CA LEU A 293 34.01 15.46 17.85
C LEU A 293 34.25 15.47 19.36
N LYS A 294 35.21 16.27 19.86
CA LYS A 294 35.63 16.25 21.26
C LYS A 294 34.47 16.54 22.21
N ASP A 295 33.65 17.55 21.90
CA ASP A 295 32.52 17.94 22.74
C ASP A 295 31.42 16.85 22.72
N THR A 296 31.14 16.26 21.56
CA THR A 296 30.18 15.17 21.44
C THR A 296 30.63 13.90 22.20
N ILE A 297 31.93 13.59 22.17
CA ILE A 297 32.49 12.45 22.94
C ILE A 297 32.40 12.77 24.43
N LYS A 298 32.69 14.01 24.85
CA LYS A 298 32.56 14.41 26.25
C LYS A 298 31.12 14.26 26.76
N GLU A 299 30.13 14.76 25.99
CA GLU A 299 28.70 14.56 26.32
C GLU A 299 28.33 13.06 26.48
N MET A 300 28.82 12.19 25.59
CA MET A 300 28.56 10.75 25.68
C MET A 300 29.22 10.12 26.93
N VAL A 301 30.38 10.60 27.32
CA VAL A 301 31.06 10.15 28.54
C VAL A 301 30.26 10.62 29.74
N ASP A 302 29.88 11.89 29.80
CA ASP A 302 29.11 12.50 30.90
C ASP A 302 27.78 11.74 31.08
N GLU A 303 27.03 11.45 29.99
CA GLU A 303 25.81 10.65 30.03
C GLU A 303 26.04 9.21 30.51
N THR A 304 27.16 8.59 30.11
CA THR A 304 27.50 7.22 30.53
C THR A 304 27.83 7.18 32.03
N VAL A 305 28.58 8.13 32.53
CA VAL A 305 28.89 8.23 33.95
C VAL A 305 27.62 8.48 34.77
N GLU A 306 26.76 9.43 34.37
CA GLU A 306 25.52 9.71 35.08
C GLU A 306 24.58 8.53 35.11
N ARG A 307 24.47 7.76 34.00
CA ARG A 307 23.71 6.53 33.95
C ARG A 307 24.29 5.46 34.90
N THR A 308 25.59 5.33 34.96
CA THR A 308 26.30 4.42 35.87
C THR A 308 26.04 4.80 37.32
N MET A 309 26.13 6.10 37.62
CA MET A 309 25.82 6.64 38.94
C MET A 309 24.38 6.39 39.36
N THR A 310 23.43 6.56 38.45
CA THR A 310 21.99 6.26 38.71
C THR A 310 21.76 4.77 39.00
N MET A 311 22.53 3.89 38.39
CA MET A 311 22.39 2.44 38.57
C MET A 311 22.99 1.96 39.90
N TYR A 312 24.17 2.45 40.30
CA TYR A 312 24.95 1.94 41.45
C TYR A 312 24.96 2.88 42.66
N ALA A 313 24.72 4.17 42.47
CA ALA A 313 24.66 5.21 43.50
C ALA A 313 23.41 6.10 43.24
N PRO A 314 22.19 5.58 43.32
CA PRO A 314 20.97 6.34 43.05
C PRO A 314 20.79 7.43 44.11
N PRO A 315 20.25 8.61 43.74
CA PRO A 315 20.13 9.77 44.65
C PRO A 315 19.13 9.55 45.80
N GLU A 316 18.20 8.60 45.64
CA GLU A 316 17.22 8.28 46.66
C GLU A 316 17.73 7.32 47.75
N VAL A 317 18.94 6.79 47.61
CA VAL A 317 19.54 5.80 48.52
C VAL A 317 20.68 6.46 49.29
N TYR A 318 20.77 6.13 50.59
CA TYR A 318 21.89 6.65 51.43
C TYR A 318 23.24 6.12 50.89
N SER A 319 24.29 6.92 51.06
CA SER A 319 25.63 6.57 50.54
C SER A 319 26.21 5.28 51.11
N GLU A 320 25.78 4.89 52.33
CA GLU A 320 26.16 3.65 52.97
C GLU A 320 25.61 2.39 52.29
N ASP A 321 24.51 2.56 51.56
CA ASP A 321 23.81 1.46 50.86
C ASP A 321 24.14 1.41 49.36
N TRP A 322 25.08 2.23 48.89
CA TRP A 322 25.50 2.21 47.48
C TRP A 322 26.33 0.97 47.17
N ASP A 323 26.07 0.36 46.00
CA ASP A 323 26.87 -0.79 45.52
C ASP A 323 28.18 -0.31 44.85
N LEU A 324 29.10 0.18 45.67
CA LEU A 324 30.37 0.72 45.21
C LEU A 324 31.27 -0.36 44.58
N GLN A 325 31.16 -1.62 45.02
CA GLN A 325 31.95 -2.69 44.43
C GLN A 325 31.46 -3.04 42.99
N ALA A 326 30.18 -3.05 42.76
CA ALA A 326 29.62 -3.22 41.42
C ALA A 326 29.93 -2.03 40.51
N LEU A 327 29.90 -0.80 41.08
CA LEU A 327 30.31 0.40 40.36
C LEU A 327 31.79 0.31 39.89
N ILE A 328 32.70 -0.11 40.76
CA ILE A 328 34.11 -0.29 40.43
C ILE A 328 34.28 -1.31 39.34
N ASN A 329 33.67 -2.50 39.51
CA ASN A 329 33.76 -3.57 38.52
C ASN A 329 33.25 -3.11 37.14
N TYR A 330 32.13 -2.42 37.11
CA TYR A 330 31.58 -1.85 35.88
C TYR A 330 32.52 -0.80 35.25
N ALA A 331 33.04 0.12 36.06
CA ALA A 331 33.93 1.15 35.59
C ALA A 331 35.22 0.55 35.02
N GLU A 332 35.83 -0.42 35.69
CA GLU A 332 37.04 -1.12 35.25
C GLU A 332 36.85 -1.94 33.99
N ASP A 333 35.67 -2.50 33.77
CA ASP A 333 35.35 -3.26 32.57
C ASP A 333 35.16 -2.38 31.34
N PHE A 334 34.66 -1.15 31.51
CA PHE A 334 34.25 -0.31 30.38
C PHE A 334 35.13 0.92 30.14
N TYR A 335 35.62 1.61 31.19
CA TYR A 335 36.28 2.90 30.99
C TYR A 335 37.37 3.29 31.97
N ALA A 336 37.49 2.62 33.11
CA ALA A 336 38.53 2.99 34.12
C ALA A 336 39.66 1.98 34.10
N PRO A 337 40.95 2.43 34.37
CA PRO A 337 42.04 1.53 34.59
C PRO A 337 41.82 0.65 35.82
N ARG A 338 42.20 -0.64 35.72
CA ARG A 338 42.07 -1.59 36.83
C ARG A 338 42.91 -1.18 38.04
N GLY A 339 42.35 -1.32 39.21
CA GLY A 339 43.01 -1.06 40.49
C GLY A 339 43.13 0.45 40.85
N LEU A 340 42.54 1.32 40.11
CA LEU A 340 42.54 2.75 40.36
C LEU A 340 41.45 3.18 41.37
N LEU A 341 40.30 2.53 41.26
CA LEU A 341 39.12 2.78 42.11
C LEU A 341 39.14 1.80 43.29
N THR A 342 38.98 2.31 44.49
CA THR A 342 38.91 1.50 45.72
C THR A 342 37.69 1.88 46.54
N VAL A 343 37.02 0.90 47.16
CA VAL A 343 35.84 1.15 47.98
C VAL A 343 36.13 2.10 49.13
N ASP A 344 37.28 1.93 49.82
CA ASP A 344 37.70 2.74 50.96
C ASP A 344 37.81 4.23 50.62
N TYR A 345 38.17 4.57 49.39
CA TYR A 345 38.25 5.94 48.92
C TYR A 345 36.86 6.47 48.52
N LEU A 346 36.11 5.69 47.74
CA LEU A 346 34.85 6.12 47.14
C LEU A 346 33.72 6.28 48.19
N GLN A 347 33.72 5.50 49.28
CA GLN A 347 32.70 5.58 50.33
C GLN A 347 32.63 6.92 51.08
N ASN A 348 33.70 7.71 50.99
CA ASN A 348 33.80 9.01 51.66
C ASN A 348 33.42 10.20 50.73
N LEU A 349 33.07 9.93 49.49
CA LEU A 349 32.71 10.95 48.51
C LEU A 349 31.20 11.16 48.43
N SER A 350 30.80 12.41 48.19
CA SER A 350 29.42 12.71 47.80
C SER A 350 29.15 12.16 46.40
N ARG A 351 27.86 12.08 46.00
CA ARG A 351 27.48 11.60 44.66
C ARG A 351 28.09 12.45 43.54
N GLU A 352 28.12 13.76 43.73
CA GLU A 352 28.71 14.70 42.78
C GLU A 352 30.23 14.48 42.66
N GLU A 353 30.93 14.38 43.80
CA GLU A 353 32.38 14.12 43.83
C GLU A 353 32.72 12.74 43.22
N LEU A 354 31.88 11.74 43.47
CA LEU A 354 32.03 10.40 42.88
C LEU A 354 31.87 10.43 41.35
N ALA A 355 30.89 11.16 40.83
CA ALA A 355 30.67 11.35 39.41
C ALA A 355 31.84 12.12 38.77
N GLU A 356 32.32 13.22 39.40
CA GLU A 356 33.47 13.99 38.94
C GLU A 356 34.75 13.14 38.93
N TYR A 357 34.94 12.31 39.95
CA TYR A 357 36.08 11.39 40.02
C TYR A 357 36.05 10.35 38.90
N CYS A 358 34.90 9.78 38.61
CA CYS A 358 34.70 8.89 37.47
C CYS A 358 34.99 9.60 36.13
N LEU A 359 34.57 10.87 35.97
CA LEU A 359 34.80 11.67 34.76
C LEU A 359 36.29 12.02 34.56
N LEU A 360 37.06 12.29 35.64
CA LEU A 360 38.47 12.58 35.55
C LEU A 360 39.30 11.48 34.90
N TYR A 361 38.89 10.22 35.08
CA TYR A 361 39.62 9.06 34.55
C TYR A 361 39.07 8.56 33.21
N THR A 362 37.89 8.98 32.81
CA THR A 362 37.29 8.69 31.50
C THR A 362 37.59 9.76 30.46
N SER A 363 37.89 11.01 30.92
CA SER A 363 38.21 12.08 30.01
C SER A 363 39.58 11.84 29.37
N PRO A 364 39.67 11.83 28.01
CA PRO A 364 40.96 11.80 27.33
C PRO A 364 41.70 13.11 27.56
N SER A 365 42.37 13.23 28.71
CA SER A 365 43.26 14.34 28.94
C SER A 365 44.52 14.13 28.09
N PRO A 366 44.90 15.08 27.24
CA PRO A 366 46.19 14.99 26.58
C PRO A 366 47.27 15.16 27.65
N ARG A 367 48.01 14.11 27.91
CA ARG A 367 49.34 14.26 28.50
C ARG A 367 50.31 14.72 27.44
#